data_aa276a9fb29b5664634dac58089b5274
#
_entry.id   aa276a9fb29b5664634dac58089b5274
#
_cell.length_a   1.000
_cell.length_b   1.000
_cell.length_c   1.000
_cell.angle_alpha   90.00
_cell.angle_beta   90.00
_cell.angle_gamma   90.00
#
_symmetry.space_group_name_H-M   'P 1'
#
loop_
_entity.id
_entity.type
_entity.pdbx_description
1 polymer ?
#
loop_
_entity_poly.entity_id
_entity_poly.type
_entity_poly.pdbx_seq_one_letter_code
_entity_poly.pdbx_strand_id
1 'polypeptide(L)'
;MLTLKTLRDDPQHVIEKLAVKNFDARAIVEKVLELDTNRRALQTESDAIVAKQNQLTKQIGGLMKDGKKAEAEEVKKEVAELKAKSSELLAKADENNKELEAQLVLLPNMPCDLVIPGKGAEDNQVVKMGGPEVNLPEHALPHWELAKKYDIIDFDLGVKLTGAGFPVYKGKGAKLQRALINFFLDINTAAGYKEVEPPIMVNAASGFGTGQLPDKEAQMYYVGLDDFYLIPTAEVPVTNIFRDVILGNNDFPQKMTAYTPCFRREAGSYGRDVRGLNRLHQFDKVEIVRIEKPENSYAALDEMVAHVEGIVNKLGLKYRILRLCGGDLSFTSAITYDFELWSAAQGRWLEISSVSNFETYQANRLHLRYRDAEGKMQLCHTLNGSSLALPRVVAALLEDNQKEDKIVIPEVLRPYTGFDCID
;
A
#
# COMPACT_ATOMS: atom_id res chain seq x y z
N MET A 1 7.54 2.62 7.54
CA MET A 1 8.17 1.94 8.69
C MET A 1 8.01 2.76 9.96
N LEU A 2 8.08 2.12 11.12
CA LEU A 2 8.02 2.80 12.41
C LEU A 2 9.18 3.81 12.54
N THR A 3 8.95 4.91 13.28
CA THR A 3 10.02 5.89 13.52
C THR A 3 10.92 5.44 14.66
N LEU A 4 12.21 5.79 14.62
CA LEU A 4 13.11 5.57 15.75
C LEU A 4 12.64 6.27 17.03
N LYS A 5 11.94 7.40 16.88
CA LYS A 5 11.36 8.10 18.01
C LYS A 5 10.31 7.25 18.72
N THR A 6 9.37 6.68 17.98
CA THR A 6 8.33 5.79 18.51
C THR A 6 8.93 4.63 19.30
N LEU A 7 9.97 3.99 18.71
CA LEU A 7 10.66 2.86 19.33
C LEU A 7 11.45 3.24 20.60
N ARG A 8 11.99 4.45 20.68
CA ARG A 8 12.71 4.92 21.87
C ARG A 8 11.79 5.38 22.98
N ASP A 9 10.70 6.07 22.61
CA ASP A 9 9.82 6.70 23.59
C ASP A 9 9.07 5.63 24.43
N ASP A 10 8.59 4.56 23.78
CA ASP A 10 7.93 3.45 24.48
C ASP A 10 8.09 2.11 23.72
N PRO A 11 9.24 1.44 23.86
CA PRO A 11 9.50 0.18 23.17
C PRO A 11 8.57 -0.95 23.64
N GLN A 12 8.15 -0.95 24.90
CA GLN A 12 7.27 -1.98 25.44
C GLN A 12 5.87 -1.86 24.83
N HIS A 13 5.33 -0.67 24.68
CA HIS A 13 4.06 -0.43 23.99
C HIS A 13 4.11 -0.89 22.53
N VAL A 14 5.22 -0.65 21.82
CA VAL A 14 5.40 -1.14 20.45
C VAL A 14 5.33 -2.67 20.39
N ILE A 15 6.04 -3.36 21.30
CA ILE A 15 6.03 -4.83 21.38
C ILE A 15 4.61 -5.35 21.63
N GLU A 16 3.89 -4.77 22.58
CA GLU A 16 2.51 -5.14 22.93
C GLU A 16 1.55 -4.91 21.76
N LYS A 17 1.66 -3.78 21.07
CA LYS A 17 0.85 -3.48 19.88
C LYS A 17 1.12 -4.45 18.74
N LEU A 18 2.37 -4.79 18.49
CA LEU A 18 2.72 -5.73 17.42
C LEU A 18 2.30 -7.17 17.75
N ALA A 19 2.20 -7.54 19.03
CA ALA A 19 1.64 -8.81 19.46
C ALA A 19 0.16 -8.98 19.04
N VAL A 20 -0.60 -7.89 18.92
CA VAL A 20 -1.98 -7.92 18.37
C VAL A 20 -2.01 -8.46 16.94
N LYS A 21 -0.94 -8.23 16.14
CA LYS A 21 -0.74 -8.78 14.79
C LYS A 21 -0.08 -10.17 14.80
N ASN A 22 -0.03 -10.86 15.94
CA ASN A 22 0.68 -12.12 16.12
C ASN A 22 2.19 -12.04 15.77
N PHE A 23 2.79 -10.85 15.93
CA PHE A 23 4.18 -10.60 15.60
C PHE A 23 5.03 -10.43 16.88
N ASP A 24 6.00 -11.33 17.08
CA ASP A 24 6.98 -11.18 18.17
C ASP A 24 8.08 -10.20 17.75
N ALA A 25 7.95 -8.97 18.25
CA ALA A 25 8.83 -7.85 17.90
C ALA A 25 10.02 -7.69 18.85
N ARG A 26 10.06 -8.38 19.99
CA ARG A 26 10.99 -8.08 21.10
C ARG A 26 12.44 -8.04 20.65
N ALA A 27 12.94 -9.12 20.06
CA ALA A 27 14.35 -9.20 19.65
C ALA A 27 14.74 -8.14 18.61
N ILE A 28 13.82 -7.84 17.68
CA ILE A 28 14.05 -6.82 16.63
C ILE A 28 14.07 -5.42 17.24
N VAL A 29 13.13 -5.09 18.14
CA VAL A 29 13.07 -3.79 18.83
C VAL A 29 14.33 -3.56 19.67
N GLU A 30 14.76 -4.56 20.44
CA GLU A 30 16.00 -4.50 21.23
C GLU A 30 17.22 -4.25 20.32
N LYS A 31 17.34 -4.96 19.20
CA LYS A 31 18.42 -4.77 18.23
C LYS A 31 18.40 -3.39 17.58
N VAL A 32 17.24 -2.89 17.20
CA VAL A 32 17.07 -1.53 16.65
C VAL A 32 17.52 -0.46 17.67
N LEU A 33 17.17 -0.62 18.95
CA LEU A 33 17.57 0.33 19.99
C LEU A 33 19.09 0.30 20.28
N GLU A 34 19.70 -0.89 20.22
CA GLU A 34 21.16 -1.04 20.29
C GLU A 34 21.83 -0.28 19.12
N LEU A 35 21.40 -0.55 17.88
CA LEU A 35 21.94 0.07 16.68
C LEU A 35 21.72 1.58 16.64
N ASP A 36 20.57 2.08 17.12
CA ASP A 36 20.33 3.54 17.24
C ASP A 36 21.24 4.18 18.31
N THR A 37 21.53 3.46 19.37
CA THR A 37 22.49 3.95 20.39
C THR A 37 23.90 4.05 19.81
N ASN A 38 24.34 3.02 19.06
CA ASN A 38 25.62 3.02 18.35
C ASN A 38 25.68 4.16 17.31
N ARG A 39 24.62 4.35 16.53
CA ARG A 39 24.50 5.43 15.55
C ARG A 39 24.71 6.81 16.19
N ARG A 40 24.08 7.06 17.33
CA ARG A 40 24.22 8.34 18.06
C ARG A 40 25.63 8.52 18.62
N ALA A 41 26.25 7.46 19.12
CA ALA A 41 27.62 7.49 19.61
C ALA A 41 28.62 7.80 18.48
N LEU A 42 28.50 7.12 17.34
CA LEU A 42 29.32 7.34 16.14
C LEU A 42 29.15 8.76 15.60
N GLN A 43 27.92 9.29 15.59
CA GLN A 43 27.67 10.67 15.17
C GLN A 43 28.37 11.67 16.10
N THR A 44 28.27 11.50 17.41
CA THR A 44 28.92 12.37 18.40
C THR A 44 30.43 12.35 18.25
N GLU A 45 31.04 11.17 18.05
CA GLU A 45 32.48 11.05 17.84
C GLU A 45 32.92 11.69 16.53
N SER A 46 32.14 11.49 15.45
CA SER A 46 32.39 12.12 14.14
C SER A 46 32.34 13.65 14.23
N ASP A 47 31.31 14.20 14.89
CA ASP A 47 31.15 15.65 15.06
C ASP A 47 32.34 16.25 15.85
N ALA A 48 32.82 15.56 16.90
CA ALA A 48 33.99 15.97 17.69
C ALA A 48 35.29 15.98 16.84
N ILE A 49 35.48 14.95 15.99
CA ILE A 49 36.65 14.90 15.09
C ILE A 49 36.61 16.04 14.07
N VAL A 50 35.44 16.27 13.45
CA VAL A 50 35.27 17.37 12.46
C VAL A 50 35.51 18.71 13.11
N ALA A 51 35.01 18.94 14.32
CA ALA A 51 35.27 20.19 15.07
C ALA A 51 36.77 20.40 15.35
N LYS A 52 37.50 19.33 15.78
CA LYS A 52 38.95 19.36 16.00
C LYS A 52 39.74 19.61 14.73
N GLN A 53 39.38 18.96 13.63
CA GLN A 53 40.01 19.20 12.31
C GLN A 53 39.85 20.65 11.86
N ASN A 54 38.67 21.24 12.03
CA ASN A 54 38.42 22.65 11.70
C ASN A 54 39.28 23.61 12.54
N GLN A 55 39.42 23.31 13.84
CA GLN A 55 40.26 24.10 14.75
C GLN A 55 41.75 24.05 14.34
N LEU A 56 42.28 22.84 14.12
CA LEU A 56 43.68 22.64 13.72
C LEU A 56 43.98 23.25 12.35
N THR A 57 43.04 23.16 11.40
CA THR A 57 43.17 23.78 10.07
C THR A 57 43.31 25.32 10.19
N LYS A 58 42.58 25.96 11.06
CA LYS A 58 42.69 27.39 11.36
C LYS A 58 44.06 27.70 12.00
N GLN A 59 44.55 26.83 12.90
CA GLN A 59 45.85 26.98 13.56
C GLN A 59 47.02 26.88 12.56
N ILE A 60 46.94 25.96 11.57
CA ILE A 60 47.97 25.88 10.49
C ILE A 60 48.09 27.22 9.76
N GLY A 61 46.94 27.85 9.43
CA GLY A 61 46.91 29.17 8.76
C GLY A 61 47.58 30.25 9.58
N GLY A 62 47.44 30.26 10.90
CA GLY A 62 48.12 31.19 11.83
C GLY A 62 49.63 30.94 11.86
N LEU A 63 50.06 29.67 12.12
CA LEU A 63 51.44 29.29 12.21
C LEU A 63 52.24 29.56 10.89
N MET A 64 51.57 29.37 9.76
CA MET A 64 52.21 29.71 8.46
C MET A 64 52.40 31.23 8.30
N LYS A 65 51.50 32.06 8.74
CA LYS A 65 51.65 33.55 8.75
C LYS A 65 52.78 34.01 9.66
N ASP A 66 52.94 33.33 10.79
CA ASP A 66 53.97 33.65 11.78
C ASP A 66 55.34 33.06 11.45
N GLY A 67 55.48 32.38 10.29
CA GLY A 67 56.75 31.79 9.84
C GLY A 67 57.16 30.50 10.55
N LYS A 68 56.30 29.92 11.38
CA LYS A 68 56.53 28.71 12.21
C LYS A 68 56.26 27.41 11.44
N LYS A 69 57.03 27.17 10.37
CA LYS A 69 56.82 26.06 9.42
C LYS A 69 56.91 24.68 10.08
N ALA A 70 57.84 24.46 11.03
CA ALA A 70 58.00 23.17 11.69
C ALA A 70 56.74 22.79 12.52
N GLU A 71 56.25 23.75 13.34
CA GLU A 71 55.02 23.57 14.13
C GLU A 71 53.80 23.34 13.20
N ALA A 72 53.72 24.03 12.06
CA ALA A 72 52.66 23.85 11.10
C ALA A 72 52.69 22.44 10.46
N GLU A 73 53.86 21.85 10.22
CA GLU A 73 53.98 20.47 9.70
C GLU A 73 53.59 19.42 10.73
N GLU A 74 53.84 19.61 12.01
CA GLU A 74 53.29 18.72 13.08
C GLU A 74 51.79 18.76 13.14
N VAL A 75 51.18 19.94 13.10
CA VAL A 75 49.72 20.10 13.10
C VAL A 75 49.10 19.49 11.84
N LYS A 76 49.76 19.57 10.69
CA LYS A 76 49.33 18.90 9.45
C LYS A 76 49.28 17.36 9.59
N LYS A 77 50.26 16.77 10.28
CA LYS A 77 50.26 15.32 10.56
C LYS A 77 49.05 14.93 11.43
N GLU A 78 48.81 15.72 12.50
CA GLU A 78 47.61 15.47 13.35
C GLU A 78 46.30 15.58 12.55
N VAL A 79 46.16 16.57 11.66
CA VAL A 79 45.01 16.69 10.75
C VAL A 79 44.90 15.47 9.82
N ALA A 80 46.02 14.93 9.33
CA ALA A 80 46.02 13.73 8.46
C ALA A 80 45.55 12.48 9.24
N GLU A 81 45.99 12.29 10.47
CA GLU A 81 45.55 11.21 11.35
C GLU A 81 44.03 11.32 11.67
N LEU A 82 43.57 12.52 11.99
CA LEU A 82 42.13 12.75 12.22
C LEU A 82 41.30 12.51 10.96
N LYS A 83 41.83 12.80 9.75
CA LYS A 83 41.14 12.48 8.50
C LYS A 83 40.99 10.97 8.30
N ALA A 84 42.07 10.21 8.58
CA ALA A 84 42.00 8.74 8.52
C ALA A 84 40.98 8.17 9.50
N LYS A 85 40.98 8.67 10.75
CA LYS A 85 39.99 8.26 11.76
C LYS A 85 38.56 8.65 11.38
N SER A 86 38.36 9.84 10.79
CA SER A 86 37.05 10.27 10.28
C SER A 86 36.54 9.34 9.19
N SER A 87 37.40 8.91 8.27
CA SER A 87 37.01 7.97 7.21
C SER A 87 36.62 6.59 7.75
N GLU A 88 37.33 6.10 8.77
CA GLU A 88 37.00 4.83 9.44
C GLU A 88 35.63 4.92 10.17
N LEU A 89 35.38 6.02 10.88
CA LEU A 89 34.09 6.24 11.55
C LEU A 89 32.94 6.35 10.56
N LEU A 90 33.12 7.00 9.42
CA LEU A 90 32.12 7.06 8.37
C LEU A 90 31.76 5.67 7.84
N ALA A 91 32.77 4.81 7.62
CA ALA A 91 32.52 3.43 7.19
C ALA A 91 31.73 2.64 8.24
N LYS A 92 32.08 2.75 9.52
CA LYS A 92 31.34 2.12 10.65
C LYS A 92 29.91 2.65 10.77
N ALA A 93 29.72 3.96 10.59
CA ALA A 93 28.41 4.58 10.62
C ALA A 93 27.52 4.08 9.45
N ASP A 94 28.10 3.93 8.27
CA ASP A 94 27.40 3.41 7.09
C ASP A 94 26.96 1.95 7.29
N GLU A 95 27.84 1.11 7.81
CA GLU A 95 27.50 -0.29 8.14
C GLU A 95 26.39 -0.37 9.20
N ASN A 96 26.53 0.39 10.29
CA ASN A 96 25.51 0.45 11.34
C ASN A 96 24.15 0.96 10.82
N ASN A 97 24.14 1.96 9.92
CA ASN A 97 22.91 2.48 9.32
C ASN A 97 22.24 1.45 8.40
N LYS A 98 23.02 0.71 7.60
CA LYS A 98 22.49 -0.37 6.76
C LYS A 98 21.85 -1.48 7.59
N GLU A 99 22.49 -1.89 8.68
CA GLU A 99 21.93 -2.90 9.58
C GLU A 99 20.68 -2.37 10.30
N LEU A 100 20.70 -1.11 10.75
CA LEU A 100 19.56 -0.45 11.40
C LEU A 100 18.35 -0.42 10.45
N GLU A 101 18.53 -0.04 9.20
CA GLU A 101 17.47 -0.03 8.20
C GLU A 101 16.96 -1.45 7.91
N ALA A 102 17.86 -2.42 7.78
CA ALA A 102 17.51 -3.82 7.58
C ALA A 102 16.64 -4.39 8.73
N GLN A 103 16.88 -3.97 9.98
CA GLN A 103 16.06 -4.36 11.12
C GLN A 103 14.71 -3.61 11.16
N LEU A 104 14.72 -2.30 10.89
CA LEU A 104 13.50 -1.48 10.89
C LEU A 104 12.46 -1.96 9.88
N VAL A 105 12.87 -2.42 8.70
CA VAL A 105 11.94 -2.89 7.65
C VAL A 105 11.28 -4.23 8.00
N LEU A 106 11.80 -4.95 9.00
CA LEU A 106 11.18 -6.19 9.49
C LEU A 106 9.97 -5.93 10.39
N LEU A 107 9.86 -4.75 10.99
CA LEU A 107 8.76 -4.40 11.89
C LEU A 107 7.52 -4.00 11.09
N PRO A 108 6.36 -4.64 11.34
CA PRO A 108 5.10 -4.19 10.75
C PRO A 108 4.65 -2.86 11.36
N ASN A 109 3.63 -2.26 10.77
CA ASN A 109 2.97 -1.11 11.36
C ASN A 109 2.19 -1.51 12.61
N MET A 110 2.13 -0.62 13.60
CA MET A 110 1.31 -0.84 14.79
C MET A 110 -0.17 -0.76 14.45
N PRO A 111 -1.01 -1.71 14.91
CA PRO A 111 -2.45 -1.57 14.80
C PRO A 111 -2.97 -0.48 15.74
N CYS A 112 -3.98 0.26 15.32
CA CYS A 112 -4.66 1.22 16.18
C CYS A 112 -5.50 0.49 17.26
N ASP A 113 -6.03 1.25 18.23
CA ASP A 113 -6.79 0.69 19.36
C ASP A 113 -8.12 0.02 18.98
N LEU A 114 -8.63 0.30 17.77
CA LEU A 114 -9.86 -0.31 17.26
C LEU A 114 -9.66 -1.74 16.73
N VAL A 115 -8.41 -2.14 16.48
CA VAL A 115 -8.09 -3.47 15.96
C VAL A 115 -8.03 -4.47 17.10
N ILE A 116 -8.86 -5.50 17.03
CA ILE A 116 -8.88 -6.58 18.03
C ILE A 116 -7.84 -7.65 17.72
N PRO A 117 -7.33 -8.37 18.71
CA PRO A 117 -6.57 -9.59 18.49
C PRO A 117 -7.41 -10.63 17.74
N GLY A 118 -6.77 -11.45 16.92
CA GLY A 118 -7.38 -12.52 16.15
C GLY A 118 -6.30 -13.33 15.44
N LYS A 119 -6.65 -14.52 14.94
CA LYS A 119 -5.70 -15.41 14.25
C LYS A 119 -5.73 -15.24 12.73
N GLY A 120 -6.88 -14.92 12.17
CA GLY A 120 -7.07 -14.81 10.73
C GLY A 120 -8.46 -14.28 10.38
N ALA A 121 -8.87 -14.45 9.13
CA ALA A 121 -10.09 -13.88 8.57
C ALA A 121 -11.38 -14.26 9.32
N GLU A 122 -11.40 -15.41 9.98
CA GLU A 122 -12.53 -15.90 10.79
C GLU A 122 -12.81 -15.05 12.03
N ASP A 123 -11.81 -14.28 12.50
CA ASP A 123 -11.92 -13.40 13.67
C ASP A 123 -12.23 -11.94 13.29
N ASN A 124 -12.43 -11.64 12.00
CA ASN A 124 -12.80 -10.33 11.54
C ASN A 124 -14.19 -9.93 11.99
N GLN A 125 -14.38 -8.67 12.33
CA GLN A 125 -15.65 -8.15 12.82
C GLN A 125 -16.53 -7.64 11.68
N VAL A 126 -17.72 -8.21 11.50
CA VAL A 126 -18.75 -7.61 10.64
C VAL A 126 -19.26 -6.34 11.31
N VAL A 127 -18.93 -5.18 10.72
CA VAL A 127 -19.35 -3.88 11.25
C VAL A 127 -20.61 -3.35 10.57
N LYS A 128 -20.90 -3.82 9.35
CA LYS A 128 -22.10 -3.43 8.61
C LYS A 128 -22.48 -4.48 7.57
N MET A 129 -23.78 -4.58 7.29
CA MET A 129 -24.32 -5.34 6.15
C MET A 129 -25.32 -4.47 5.40
N GLY A 130 -25.44 -4.66 4.09
CA GLY A 130 -26.35 -3.87 3.26
C GLY A 130 -26.60 -4.51 1.89
N GLY A 131 -27.34 -3.77 1.05
CA GLY A 131 -27.78 -4.23 -0.26
C GLY A 131 -29.04 -5.09 -0.20
N PRO A 132 -29.65 -5.37 -1.37
CA PRO A 132 -30.86 -6.16 -1.47
C PRO A 132 -30.62 -7.64 -1.24
N GLU A 133 -31.65 -8.39 -0.87
CA GLU A 133 -31.60 -9.85 -0.93
C GLU A 133 -31.59 -10.31 -2.39
N VAL A 134 -30.75 -11.31 -2.68
CA VAL A 134 -30.57 -11.85 -4.02
C VAL A 134 -31.50 -13.05 -4.22
N ASN A 135 -32.44 -12.94 -5.15
CA ASN A 135 -33.32 -14.04 -5.55
C ASN A 135 -32.89 -14.59 -6.90
N LEU A 136 -32.23 -15.73 -6.87
CA LEU A 136 -31.77 -16.41 -8.07
C LEU A 136 -32.87 -17.27 -8.71
N PRO A 137 -32.84 -17.46 -10.06
CA PRO A 137 -33.69 -18.45 -10.72
C PRO A 137 -33.32 -19.88 -10.27
N GLU A 138 -34.22 -20.84 -10.47
CA GLU A 138 -34.07 -22.22 -10.00
C GLU A 138 -32.78 -22.90 -10.54
N HIS A 139 -32.36 -22.55 -11.78
CA HIS A 139 -31.17 -23.08 -12.44
C HIS A 139 -30.08 -22.03 -12.56
N ALA A 140 -29.87 -21.22 -11.51
CA ALA A 140 -28.82 -20.19 -11.50
C ALA A 140 -27.42 -20.78 -11.69
N LEU A 141 -26.65 -20.13 -12.55
CA LEU A 141 -25.29 -20.55 -12.89
C LEU A 141 -24.25 -19.64 -12.19
N PRO A 142 -23.11 -20.16 -11.81
CA PRO A 142 -21.99 -19.33 -11.37
C PRO A 142 -21.39 -18.55 -12.56
N HIS A 143 -20.70 -17.45 -12.25
CA HIS A 143 -20.21 -16.52 -13.27
C HIS A 143 -19.34 -17.14 -14.36
N TRP A 144 -18.57 -18.20 -14.09
CA TRP A 144 -17.75 -18.86 -15.10
C TRP A 144 -18.60 -19.67 -16.12
N GLU A 145 -19.75 -20.19 -15.72
CA GLU A 145 -20.70 -20.84 -16.64
C GLU A 145 -21.48 -19.79 -17.45
N LEU A 146 -21.88 -18.67 -16.80
CA LEU A 146 -22.49 -17.53 -17.48
C LEU A 146 -21.55 -16.92 -18.52
N ALA A 147 -20.27 -16.74 -18.15
CA ALA A 147 -19.24 -16.24 -19.04
C ALA A 147 -19.10 -17.09 -20.31
N LYS A 148 -19.18 -18.42 -20.17
CA LYS A 148 -19.14 -19.37 -21.28
C LYS A 148 -20.45 -19.37 -22.08
N LYS A 149 -21.63 -19.39 -21.40
CA LYS A 149 -22.94 -19.39 -22.01
C LYS A 149 -23.13 -18.19 -22.96
N TYR A 150 -22.71 -17.04 -22.57
CA TYR A 150 -22.87 -15.78 -23.33
C TYR A 150 -21.59 -15.35 -24.09
N ASP A 151 -20.55 -16.18 -24.10
CA ASP A 151 -19.27 -15.94 -24.77
C ASP A 151 -18.64 -14.54 -24.45
N ILE A 152 -18.70 -14.12 -23.19
CA ILE A 152 -18.28 -12.79 -22.73
C ILE A 152 -16.94 -12.77 -22.03
N ILE A 153 -16.49 -13.89 -21.47
CA ILE A 153 -15.16 -14.06 -20.87
C ILE A 153 -14.65 -15.46 -21.22
N ASP A 154 -13.44 -15.53 -21.76
CA ASP A 154 -12.82 -16.76 -22.23
C ASP A 154 -11.57 -17.07 -21.38
N PHE A 155 -11.69 -18.07 -20.52
CA PHE A 155 -10.60 -18.50 -19.64
C PHE A 155 -9.60 -19.40 -20.38
N ASP A 156 -10.09 -20.24 -21.33
CA ASP A 156 -9.24 -21.15 -22.10
C ASP A 156 -8.34 -20.39 -23.07
N LEU A 157 -8.87 -19.33 -23.69
CA LEU A 157 -8.07 -18.42 -24.50
C LEU A 157 -6.99 -17.72 -23.67
N GLY A 158 -7.29 -17.33 -22.44
CA GLY A 158 -6.32 -16.78 -21.50
C GLY A 158 -5.19 -17.74 -21.17
N VAL A 159 -5.53 -19.02 -20.93
CA VAL A 159 -4.53 -20.10 -20.74
C VAL A 159 -3.63 -20.25 -21.97
N LYS A 160 -4.21 -20.18 -23.18
CA LYS A 160 -3.45 -20.26 -24.44
C LYS A 160 -2.47 -19.10 -24.62
N LEU A 161 -2.88 -17.87 -24.23
CA LEU A 161 -2.08 -16.66 -24.44
C LEU A 161 -0.96 -16.50 -23.40
N THR A 162 -1.24 -16.84 -22.13
CA THR A 162 -0.33 -16.55 -21.01
C THR A 162 -0.26 -17.69 -20.01
N GLY A 163 -1.41 -18.17 -19.54
CA GLY A 163 -1.53 -19.18 -18.50
C GLY A 163 -2.85 -19.04 -17.72
N ALA A 164 -3.06 -19.90 -16.73
CA ALA A 164 -4.23 -19.80 -15.85
C ALA A 164 -4.20 -18.47 -15.08
N GLY A 165 -5.38 -17.91 -14.79
CA GLY A 165 -5.49 -16.63 -14.05
C GLY A 165 -5.35 -15.38 -14.91
N PHE A 166 -5.39 -15.49 -16.25
CA PHE A 166 -5.37 -14.38 -17.21
C PHE A 166 -6.59 -14.45 -18.12
N PRO A 167 -7.79 -14.02 -17.68
CA PRO A 167 -9.02 -14.12 -18.48
C PRO A 167 -8.99 -13.16 -19.68
N VAL A 168 -9.67 -13.55 -20.77
CA VAL A 168 -9.89 -12.68 -21.93
C VAL A 168 -11.34 -12.25 -21.96
N TYR A 169 -11.60 -10.97 -21.75
CA TYR A 169 -12.94 -10.37 -21.86
C TYR A 169 -13.28 -10.15 -23.34
N LYS A 170 -14.51 -10.50 -23.75
CA LYS A 170 -14.97 -10.41 -25.14
C LYS A 170 -16.30 -9.68 -25.25
N GLY A 171 -16.58 -9.04 -26.38
CA GLY A 171 -17.88 -8.47 -26.73
C GLY A 171 -18.51 -7.64 -25.63
N LYS A 172 -19.74 -8.01 -25.20
CA LYS A 172 -20.47 -7.34 -24.11
C LYS A 172 -19.72 -7.43 -22.75
N GLY A 173 -18.95 -8.49 -22.51
CA GLY A 173 -18.11 -8.61 -21.29
C GLY A 173 -16.99 -7.58 -21.24
N ALA A 174 -16.25 -7.39 -22.33
CA ALA A 174 -15.23 -6.35 -22.44
C ALA A 174 -15.83 -4.94 -22.32
N LYS A 175 -17.01 -4.74 -22.88
CA LYS A 175 -17.72 -3.45 -22.76
C LYS A 175 -18.20 -3.20 -21.33
N LEU A 176 -18.67 -4.23 -20.61
CA LEU A 176 -19.06 -4.15 -19.19
C LEU A 176 -17.85 -3.81 -18.30
N GLN A 177 -16.69 -4.47 -18.52
CA GLN A 177 -15.45 -4.18 -17.81
C GLN A 177 -15.06 -2.70 -17.93
N ARG A 178 -15.02 -2.17 -19.15
CA ARG A 178 -14.70 -0.77 -19.42
C ARG A 178 -15.76 0.20 -18.88
N ALA A 179 -17.04 -0.20 -18.90
CA ALA A 179 -18.13 0.59 -18.32
C ALA A 179 -17.97 0.77 -16.81
N LEU A 180 -17.60 -0.29 -16.09
CA LEU A 180 -17.31 -0.23 -14.65
C LEU A 180 -16.13 0.68 -14.34
N ILE A 181 -15.04 0.60 -15.12
CA ILE A 181 -13.88 1.49 -14.95
C ILE A 181 -14.31 2.95 -15.03
N ASN A 182 -15.02 3.34 -16.12
CA ASN A 182 -15.47 4.71 -16.30
C ASN A 182 -16.44 5.15 -15.19
N PHE A 183 -17.39 4.28 -14.83
CA PHE A 183 -18.35 4.55 -13.75
C PHE A 183 -17.67 4.83 -12.40
N PHE A 184 -16.65 4.05 -12.03
CA PHE A 184 -15.92 4.24 -10.78
C PHE A 184 -15.08 5.53 -10.82
N LEU A 185 -14.39 5.80 -11.91
CA LEU A 185 -13.60 7.02 -12.08
C LEU A 185 -14.48 8.27 -12.04
N ASP A 186 -15.64 8.25 -12.69
CA ASP A 186 -16.58 9.39 -12.68
C ASP A 186 -17.11 9.68 -11.27
N ILE A 187 -17.43 8.63 -10.48
CA ILE A 187 -17.87 8.80 -9.09
C ILE A 187 -16.73 9.36 -8.23
N ASN A 188 -15.51 8.85 -8.40
CA ASN A 188 -14.36 9.31 -7.62
C ASN A 188 -14.03 10.78 -7.95
N THR A 189 -13.99 11.14 -9.21
CA THR A 189 -13.70 12.52 -9.64
C THR A 189 -14.79 13.50 -9.18
N ALA A 190 -16.06 13.09 -9.23
CA ALA A 190 -17.17 13.85 -8.67
C ALA A 190 -17.07 14.06 -7.15
N ALA A 191 -16.41 13.13 -6.43
CA ALA A 191 -16.11 13.23 -4.99
C ALA A 191 -14.82 14.03 -4.69
N GLY A 192 -14.21 14.66 -5.73
CA GLY A 192 -13.04 15.52 -5.61
C GLY A 192 -11.70 14.79 -5.61
N TYR A 193 -11.66 13.53 -6.04
CA TYR A 193 -10.40 12.85 -6.33
C TYR A 193 -9.86 13.29 -7.69
N LYS A 194 -8.58 13.64 -7.74
CA LYS A 194 -7.88 13.95 -8.98
C LYS A 194 -7.49 12.66 -9.68
N GLU A 195 -7.97 12.45 -10.90
CA GLU A 195 -7.57 11.30 -11.70
C GLU A 195 -6.12 11.43 -12.18
N VAL A 196 -5.39 10.32 -12.13
CA VAL A 196 -4.01 10.19 -12.62
C VAL A 196 -3.83 8.86 -13.34
N GLU A 197 -3.03 8.85 -14.40
CA GLU A 197 -2.61 7.65 -15.13
C GLU A 197 -1.13 7.35 -14.82
N PRO A 198 -0.82 6.52 -13.84
CA PRO A 198 0.55 6.21 -13.47
C PRO A 198 1.13 5.07 -14.32
N PRO A 199 2.48 4.95 -14.41
CA PRO A 199 3.09 3.77 -14.99
C PRO A 199 2.75 2.50 -14.19
N ILE A 200 2.60 1.37 -14.89
CA ILE A 200 2.32 0.06 -14.30
C ILE A 200 3.60 -0.75 -13.98
N MET A 201 4.75 -0.29 -14.46
CA MET A 201 6.06 -0.78 -14.03
C MET A 201 6.72 0.27 -13.15
N VAL A 202 7.27 -0.17 -12.01
CA VAL A 202 7.88 0.71 -11.01
C VAL A 202 9.26 0.20 -10.61
N ASN A 203 10.13 1.10 -10.15
CA ASN A 203 11.43 0.74 -9.58
C ASN A 203 11.30 0.25 -8.12
N ALA A 204 12.39 -0.34 -7.60
CA ALA A 204 12.45 -0.86 -6.23
C ALA A 204 12.12 0.20 -5.18
N ALA A 205 12.54 1.46 -5.37
CA ALA A 205 12.26 2.55 -4.44
C ALA A 205 10.74 2.83 -4.29
N SER A 206 9.98 2.67 -5.37
CA SER A 206 8.52 2.81 -5.33
C SER A 206 7.86 1.64 -4.58
N GLY A 207 8.31 0.42 -4.81
CA GLY A 207 7.83 -0.75 -4.05
C GLY A 207 8.19 -0.66 -2.56
N PHE A 208 9.35 -0.14 -2.23
CA PHE A 208 9.77 0.10 -0.85
C PHE A 208 8.92 1.18 -0.16
N GLY A 209 8.63 2.27 -0.85
CA GLY A 209 7.89 3.41 -0.30
C GLY A 209 6.53 3.04 0.28
N THR A 210 5.78 2.16 -0.38
CA THR A 210 4.47 1.68 0.07
C THR A 210 4.53 0.38 0.89
N GLY A 211 5.71 -0.26 0.97
CA GLY A 211 5.91 -1.46 1.78
C GLY A 211 5.67 -2.78 1.06
N GLN A 212 5.56 -2.78 -0.27
CA GLN A 212 5.52 -3.99 -1.08
C GLN A 212 6.88 -4.69 -1.11
N LEU A 213 7.96 -3.92 -0.97
CA LEU A 213 9.32 -4.44 -0.82
C LEU A 213 9.85 -4.21 0.61
N PRO A 214 10.66 -5.15 1.15
CA PRO A 214 11.02 -6.44 0.56
C PRO A 214 9.81 -7.38 0.43
N ASP A 215 9.67 -8.04 -0.73
CA ASP A 215 8.57 -8.94 -1.05
C ASP A 215 8.77 -10.31 -0.39
N LYS A 216 8.30 -10.44 0.85
CA LYS A 216 8.44 -11.64 1.67
C LYS A 216 7.57 -12.82 1.17
N GLU A 217 6.50 -12.51 0.44
CA GLU A 217 5.53 -13.49 -0.03
C GLU A 217 5.68 -13.82 -1.52
N ALA A 218 6.69 -13.25 -2.18
CA ALA A 218 6.95 -13.40 -3.60
C ALA A 218 5.71 -13.08 -4.49
N GLN A 219 4.98 -12.02 -4.16
CA GLN A 219 3.75 -11.64 -4.84
C GLN A 219 3.97 -10.77 -6.09
N MET A 220 5.09 -10.03 -6.15
CA MET A 220 5.35 -9.13 -7.26
C MET A 220 5.99 -9.84 -8.45
N TYR A 221 5.55 -9.51 -9.66
CA TYR A 221 6.27 -9.87 -10.89
C TYR A 221 7.48 -8.97 -11.07
N TYR A 222 8.65 -9.56 -11.25
CA TYR A 222 9.93 -8.87 -11.42
C TYR A 222 10.44 -8.98 -12.84
N VAL A 223 10.80 -7.85 -13.44
CA VAL A 223 11.39 -7.73 -14.78
C VAL A 223 12.93 -7.59 -14.64
N GLY A 224 13.61 -8.72 -14.67
CA GLY A 224 15.00 -8.85 -14.22
C GLY A 224 16.04 -8.08 -15.04
N LEU A 225 15.81 -7.84 -16.34
CA LEU A 225 16.76 -7.10 -17.19
C LEU A 225 16.79 -5.60 -16.88
N ASP A 226 15.65 -5.03 -16.50
CA ASP A 226 15.47 -3.60 -16.31
C ASP A 226 15.35 -3.21 -14.82
N ASP A 227 15.39 -4.17 -13.91
CA ASP A 227 15.18 -3.99 -12.46
C ASP A 227 13.87 -3.26 -12.13
N PHE A 228 12.77 -3.66 -12.80
CA PHE A 228 11.44 -3.15 -12.55
C PHE A 228 10.50 -4.21 -11.99
N TYR A 229 9.41 -3.74 -11.42
CA TYR A 229 8.33 -4.57 -10.89
C TYR A 229 7.00 -4.18 -11.54
N LEU A 230 6.18 -5.17 -11.89
CA LEU A 230 4.78 -4.90 -12.24
C LEU A 230 3.99 -4.62 -10.96
N ILE A 231 3.16 -3.59 -10.99
CA ILE A 231 2.42 -3.16 -9.78
C ILE A 231 1.33 -4.16 -9.39
N PRO A 232 1.19 -4.50 -8.09
CA PRO A 232 0.08 -5.30 -7.58
C PRO A 232 -1.18 -4.46 -7.29
N THR A 233 -1.05 -3.12 -7.32
CA THR A 233 -2.08 -2.12 -7.03
C THR A 233 -1.61 -0.74 -7.48
N ALA A 234 -2.52 0.13 -7.89
CA ALA A 234 -2.22 1.52 -8.20
C ALA A 234 -1.77 2.33 -6.95
N GLU A 235 -2.02 1.82 -5.74
CA GLU A 235 -1.45 2.38 -4.50
C GLU A 235 0.03 2.68 -4.65
N VAL A 236 0.80 1.73 -5.22
CA VAL A 236 2.26 1.85 -5.33
C VAL A 236 2.68 3.10 -6.12
N PRO A 237 2.33 3.27 -7.40
CA PRO A 237 2.75 4.45 -8.14
C PRO A 237 2.05 5.74 -7.66
N VAL A 238 0.78 5.69 -7.28
CA VAL A 238 0.03 6.89 -6.90
C VAL A 238 0.52 7.49 -5.59
N THR A 239 0.77 6.66 -4.57
CA THR A 239 1.33 7.13 -3.29
C THR A 239 2.76 7.66 -3.47
N ASN A 240 3.55 7.05 -4.37
CA ASN A 240 4.91 7.48 -4.68
C ASN A 240 4.99 8.82 -5.47
N ILE A 241 3.90 9.37 -5.98
CA ILE A 241 3.85 10.76 -6.47
C ILE A 241 4.34 11.73 -5.38
N PHE A 242 4.11 11.38 -4.11
CA PHE A 242 4.49 12.18 -2.96
C PHE A 242 5.82 11.75 -2.30
N ARG A 243 6.61 10.86 -2.92
CA ARG A 243 7.93 10.49 -2.39
C ARG A 243 8.87 11.69 -2.42
N ASP A 244 9.58 11.92 -1.30
CA ASP A 244 10.50 13.04 -1.06
C ASP A 244 9.82 14.42 -1.13
N VAL A 245 8.50 14.50 -0.97
CA VAL A 245 7.72 15.75 -1.01
C VAL A 245 7.55 16.32 0.40
N ILE A 246 7.62 17.64 0.49
CA ILE A 246 7.26 18.41 1.69
C ILE A 246 6.05 19.27 1.33
N LEU A 247 4.89 18.94 1.90
CA LEU A 247 3.64 19.68 1.72
C LEU A 247 3.60 20.91 2.64
N GLY A 248 2.88 21.93 2.23
CA GLY A 248 2.50 23.04 3.08
C GLY A 248 1.32 22.71 3.99
N ASN A 249 1.11 23.49 5.04
CA ASN A 249 -0.02 23.29 5.95
C ASN A 249 -1.40 23.34 5.28
N ASN A 250 -1.52 24.07 4.17
CA ASN A 250 -2.78 24.28 3.46
C ASN A 250 -2.95 23.36 2.21
N ASP A 251 -2.01 22.43 1.97
CA ASP A 251 -2.03 21.54 0.81
C ASP A 251 -2.89 20.27 1.04
N PHE A 252 -3.63 20.20 2.13
CA PHE A 252 -4.45 19.05 2.49
C PHE A 252 -5.97 19.28 2.25
N PRO A 253 -6.73 18.21 1.96
CA PRO A 253 -6.26 16.85 1.66
C PRO A 253 -5.71 16.72 0.23
N GLN A 254 -4.77 15.77 0.00
CA GLN A 254 -4.44 15.32 -1.35
C GLN A 254 -5.26 14.06 -1.65
N LYS A 255 -6.10 14.11 -2.67
CA LYS A 255 -6.99 13.01 -3.08
C LYS A 255 -6.69 12.62 -4.52
N MET A 256 -6.32 11.36 -4.77
CA MET A 256 -6.00 10.83 -6.10
C MET A 256 -6.83 9.59 -6.38
N THR A 257 -7.19 9.39 -7.65
CA THR A 257 -7.76 8.13 -8.15
C THR A 257 -7.03 7.69 -9.41
N ALA A 258 -6.89 6.37 -9.57
CA ALA A 258 -6.28 5.80 -10.76
C ALA A 258 -6.93 4.47 -11.11
N TYR A 259 -7.15 4.24 -12.39
CA TYR A 259 -7.36 2.92 -12.96
C TYR A 259 -6.03 2.32 -13.39
N THR A 260 -5.76 1.08 -13.01
CA THR A 260 -4.64 0.32 -13.56
C THR A 260 -4.98 -1.17 -13.68
N PRO A 261 -4.39 -1.89 -14.65
CA PRO A 261 -4.17 -3.32 -14.49
C PRO A 261 -3.23 -3.54 -13.30
N CYS A 262 -3.49 -4.63 -12.56
CA CYS A 262 -2.72 -5.05 -11.39
C CYS A 262 -2.23 -6.48 -11.61
N PHE A 263 -1.03 -6.78 -11.10
CA PHE A 263 -0.36 -8.05 -11.32
C PHE A 263 0.05 -8.67 -10.00
N ARG A 264 -0.42 -9.89 -9.71
CA ARG A 264 -0.07 -10.66 -8.51
C ARG A 264 0.31 -12.07 -8.89
N ARG A 265 1.40 -12.58 -8.32
CA ARG A 265 1.85 -13.95 -8.58
C ARG A 265 0.93 -15.00 -7.96
N GLU A 266 0.09 -14.59 -6.99
CA GLU A 266 -0.85 -15.46 -6.30
C GLU A 266 -0.18 -16.75 -5.78
N ALA A 267 1.05 -16.62 -5.29
CA ALA A 267 1.88 -17.72 -4.84
C ALA A 267 1.16 -18.54 -3.75
N GLY A 268 1.07 -19.86 -3.96
CA GLY A 268 0.40 -20.76 -3.02
C GLY A 268 -1.12 -20.88 -3.17
N SER A 269 -1.74 -20.20 -4.14
CA SER A 269 -3.18 -20.28 -4.37
C SER A 269 -3.55 -21.37 -5.36
N TYR A 270 -4.52 -22.24 -5.00
CA TYR A 270 -5.01 -23.33 -5.86
C TYR A 270 -6.44 -23.77 -5.47
N GLY A 271 -7.07 -24.60 -6.33
CA GLY A 271 -8.37 -25.19 -6.04
C GLY A 271 -9.56 -24.28 -6.34
N ARG A 272 -10.59 -24.29 -5.47
CA ARG A 272 -11.85 -23.54 -5.69
C ARG A 272 -11.63 -22.03 -5.73
N ASP A 273 -10.63 -21.54 -5.05
CA ASP A 273 -10.38 -20.10 -4.89
C ASP A 273 -9.82 -19.45 -6.16
N VAL A 274 -9.29 -20.23 -7.10
CA VAL A 274 -8.77 -19.75 -8.40
C VAL A 274 -9.74 -19.94 -9.56
N ARG A 275 -10.97 -20.43 -9.31
CA ARG A 275 -11.94 -20.68 -10.39
C ARG A 275 -12.60 -19.39 -10.87
N GLY A 276 -12.70 -19.23 -12.19
CA GLY A 276 -13.34 -18.08 -12.82
C GLY A 276 -12.61 -16.77 -12.50
N LEU A 277 -13.35 -15.78 -11.99
CA LEU A 277 -12.83 -14.45 -11.63
C LEU A 277 -12.47 -14.31 -10.15
N ASN A 278 -12.47 -15.39 -9.38
CA ASN A 278 -12.26 -15.31 -7.93
C ASN A 278 -10.84 -14.85 -7.56
N ARG A 279 -9.81 -15.31 -8.30
CA ARG A 279 -8.41 -14.97 -8.06
C ARG A 279 -7.62 -15.01 -9.36
N LEU A 280 -6.97 -13.93 -9.71
CA LEU A 280 -6.34 -13.71 -11.01
C LEU A 280 -4.91 -13.20 -10.84
N HIS A 281 -4.03 -13.57 -11.78
CA HIS A 281 -2.68 -13.05 -11.89
C HIS A 281 -2.65 -11.63 -12.48
N GLN A 282 -3.59 -11.32 -13.36
CA GLN A 282 -3.83 -9.99 -13.91
C GLN A 282 -5.30 -9.61 -13.73
N PHE A 283 -5.56 -8.43 -13.20
CA PHE A 283 -6.91 -7.90 -13.01
C PHE A 283 -6.92 -6.38 -13.03
N ASP A 284 -8.08 -5.81 -13.29
CA ASP A 284 -8.28 -4.36 -13.30
C ASP A 284 -8.81 -3.87 -11.96
N LYS A 285 -8.29 -2.72 -11.52
CA LYS A 285 -8.69 -2.07 -10.27
C LYS A 285 -8.70 -0.56 -10.42
N VAL A 286 -9.73 0.08 -9.88
CA VAL A 286 -9.73 1.51 -9.62
C VAL A 286 -9.37 1.73 -8.17
N GLU A 287 -8.39 2.58 -7.92
CA GLU A 287 -7.85 2.87 -6.59
C GLU A 287 -8.08 4.32 -6.22
N ILE A 288 -8.30 4.58 -4.94
CA ILE A 288 -8.30 5.91 -4.34
C ILE A 288 -7.17 5.99 -3.31
N VAL A 289 -6.40 7.08 -3.35
CA VAL A 289 -5.32 7.36 -2.42
C VAL A 289 -5.54 8.73 -1.80
N ARG A 290 -5.29 8.84 -0.50
CA ARG A 290 -5.43 10.09 0.23
C ARG A 290 -4.21 10.35 1.11
N ILE A 291 -3.70 11.59 1.06
CA ILE A 291 -2.66 12.08 1.97
C ILE A 291 -3.31 13.08 2.92
N GLU A 292 -3.16 12.85 4.20
CA GLU A 292 -3.82 13.61 5.26
C GLU A 292 -2.87 14.06 6.36
N LYS A 293 -3.32 15.06 7.12
CA LYS A 293 -2.73 15.35 8.42
C LYS A 293 -3.13 14.26 9.43
N PRO A 294 -2.26 13.93 10.40
CA PRO A 294 -2.55 12.92 11.40
C PRO A 294 -3.91 13.10 12.12
N GLU A 295 -4.25 14.30 12.49
CA GLU A 295 -5.48 14.65 13.21
C GLU A 295 -6.77 14.40 12.40
N ASN A 296 -6.70 14.37 11.07
CA ASN A 296 -7.85 14.21 10.19
C ASN A 296 -7.98 12.79 9.61
N SER A 297 -6.94 11.96 9.75
CA SER A 297 -6.83 10.72 8.96
C SER A 297 -7.89 9.67 9.27
N TYR A 298 -8.39 9.60 10.50
CA TYR A 298 -9.44 8.66 10.87
C TYR A 298 -10.81 9.11 10.36
N ALA A 299 -11.13 10.41 10.43
CA ALA A 299 -12.32 10.96 9.78
C ALA A 299 -12.26 10.75 8.26
N ALA A 300 -11.07 10.92 7.67
CA ALA A 300 -10.84 10.64 6.25
C ALA A 300 -11.03 9.16 5.89
N LEU A 301 -10.65 8.23 6.78
CA LEU A 301 -10.93 6.80 6.62
C LEU A 301 -12.43 6.52 6.59
N ASP A 302 -13.19 7.09 7.52
CA ASP A 302 -14.65 6.94 7.57
C ASP A 302 -15.31 7.49 6.31
N GLU A 303 -14.86 8.65 5.80
CA GLU A 303 -15.31 9.21 4.52
C GLU A 303 -15.02 8.26 3.35
N MET A 304 -13.83 7.65 3.30
CA MET A 304 -13.46 6.71 2.25
C MET A 304 -14.29 5.42 2.31
N VAL A 305 -14.54 4.89 3.50
CA VAL A 305 -15.43 3.72 3.71
C VAL A 305 -16.85 4.05 3.24
N ALA A 306 -17.40 5.20 3.63
CA ALA A 306 -18.73 5.63 3.17
C ALA A 306 -18.78 5.86 1.65
N HIS A 307 -17.72 6.38 1.05
CA HIS A 307 -17.61 6.57 -0.39
C HIS A 307 -17.65 5.24 -1.15
N VAL A 308 -16.86 4.25 -0.75
CA VAL A 308 -16.84 2.90 -1.34
C VAL A 308 -18.19 2.22 -1.16
N GLU A 309 -18.79 2.32 0.03
CA GLU A 309 -20.14 1.81 0.30
C GLU A 309 -21.18 2.43 -0.64
N GLY A 310 -21.07 3.73 -0.89
CA GLY A 310 -21.94 4.45 -1.84
C GLY A 310 -21.88 3.90 -3.26
N ILE A 311 -20.69 3.47 -3.70
CA ILE A 311 -20.50 2.83 -5.02
C ILE A 311 -21.19 1.46 -5.06
N VAL A 312 -20.97 0.63 -4.04
CA VAL A 312 -21.59 -0.72 -3.95
C VAL A 312 -23.11 -0.62 -3.92
N ASN A 313 -23.66 0.33 -3.14
CA ASN A 313 -25.10 0.58 -3.09
C ASN A 313 -25.68 1.01 -4.46
N LYS A 314 -24.97 1.84 -5.23
CA LYS A 314 -25.41 2.24 -6.58
C LYS A 314 -25.46 1.04 -7.56
N LEU A 315 -24.58 0.05 -7.37
CA LEU A 315 -24.60 -1.19 -8.15
C LEU A 315 -25.73 -2.14 -7.74
N GLY A 316 -26.37 -1.92 -6.58
CA GLY A 316 -27.45 -2.75 -6.06
C GLY A 316 -27.01 -4.15 -5.63
N LEU A 317 -25.77 -4.28 -5.14
CA LEU A 317 -25.17 -5.57 -4.74
C LEU A 317 -25.30 -5.77 -3.22
N LYS A 318 -25.50 -7.01 -2.79
CA LYS A 318 -25.52 -7.41 -1.37
C LYS A 318 -24.08 -7.46 -0.85
N TYR A 319 -23.81 -6.77 0.25
CA TYR A 319 -22.44 -6.62 0.79
C TYR A 319 -22.41 -6.73 2.31
N ARG A 320 -21.20 -6.95 2.82
CA ARG A 320 -20.82 -6.70 4.21
C ARG A 320 -19.51 -5.95 4.29
N ILE A 321 -19.33 -5.22 5.40
CA ILE A 321 -18.08 -4.51 5.72
C ILE A 321 -17.49 -5.18 6.95
N LEU A 322 -16.23 -5.58 6.84
CA LEU A 322 -15.45 -6.17 7.92
C LEU A 322 -14.43 -5.17 8.43
N ARG A 323 -14.22 -5.10 9.74
CA ARG A 323 -13.00 -4.54 10.31
C ARG A 323 -12.06 -5.69 10.60
N LEU A 324 -10.86 -5.63 10.02
CA LEU A 324 -9.90 -6.71 10.15
C LEU A 324 -9.34 -6.81 11.57
N CYS A 325 -9.16 -8.03 12.05
CA CYS A 325 -8.44 -8.32 13.28
C CYS A 325 -6.92 -8.28 13.04
N GLY A 326 -6.14 -8.31 14.12
CA GLY A 326 -4.69 -8.22 14.02
C GLY A 326 -4.03 -9.30 13.19
N GLY A 327 -4.57 -10.54 13.20
CA GLY A 327 -4.01 -11.67 12.46
C GLY A 327 -4.28 -11.64 10.95
N ASP A 328 -5.26 -10.84 10.51
CA ASP A 328 -5.60 -10.66 9.08
C ASP A 328 -5.16 -9.28 8.55
N LEU A 329 -4.76 -8.38 9.45
CA LEU A 329 -4.33 -7.02 9.10
C LEU A 329 -3.01 -7.05 8.32
N SER A 330 -2.94 -6.36 7.18
CA SER A 330 -1.73 -6.30 6.38
C SER A 330 -0.52 -5.78 7.15
N PHE A 331 0.68 -6.14 6.69
CA PHE A 331 1.94 -5.74 7.34
C PHE A 331 2.06 -4.23 7.55
N THR A 332 1.58 -3.44 6.61
CA THR A 332 1.76 -1.98 6.57
C THR A 332 0.62 -1.16 7.17
N SER A 333 -0.60 -1.72 7.29
CA SER A 333 -1.76 -0.95 7.75
C SER A 333 -1.88 -0.89 9.28
N ALA A 334 -2.41 0.23 9.78
CA ALA A 334 -2.80 0.41 11.18
C ALA A 334 -4.26 -0.01 11.43
N ILE A 335 -5.11 0.08 10.42
CA ILE A 335 -6.51 -0.39 10.42
C ILE A 335 -6.95 -0.57 8.98
N THR A 336 -7.80 -1.58 8.75
CA THR A 336 -8.40 -1.88 7.45
C THR A 336 -9.86 -2.26 7.60
N TYR A 337 -10.67 -1.76 6.67
CA TYR A 337 -12.04 -2.20 6.44
C TYR A 337 -12.12 -2.88 5.08
N ASP A 338 -12.57 -4.15 5.06
CA ASP A 338 -12.79 -4.90 3.84
C ASP A 338 -14.26 -4.91 3.46
N PHE A 339 -14.52 -4.75 2.18
CA PHE A 339 -15.83 -4.92 1.59
C PHE A 339 -15.91 -6.27 0.90
N GLU A 340 -16.93 -7.03 1.20
CA GLU A 340 -17.22 -8.29 0.54
C GLU A 340 -18.61 -8.28 -0.08
N LEU A 341 -18.73 -8.82 -1.29
CA LEU A 341 -20.00 -9.08 -1.95
C LEU A 341 -20.44 -10.52 -1.75
N TRP A 342 -21.73 -10.71 -1.63
CA TRP A 342 -22.30 -12.05 -1.60
C TRP A 342 -22.35 -12.64 -3.02
N SER A 343 -21.61 -13.69 -3.28
CA SER A 343 -21.73 -14.50 -4.51
C SER A 343 -22.84 -15.51 -4.31
N ALA A 344 -24.01 -15.20 -4.83
CA ALA A 344 -25.21 -15.97 -4.57
C ALA A 344 -25.15 -17.38 -5.17
N ALA A 345 -24.54 -17.53 -6.35
CA ALA A 345 -24.37 -18.82 -7.01
C ALA A 345 -23.28 -19.71 -6.36
N GLN A 346 -22.30 -19.09 -5.66
CA GLN A 346 -21.26 -19.82 -4.94
C GLN A 346 -21.58 -20.04 -3.46
N GLY A 347 -22.56 -19.31 -2.92
CA GLY A 347 -22.94 -19.34 -1.50
C GLY A 347 -21.84 -18.85 -0.56
N ARG A 348 -21.06 -17.82 -0.97
CA ARG A 348 -19.95 -17.27 -0.17
C ARG A 348 -19.73 -15.79 -0.38
N TRP A 349 -19.05 -15.17 0.58
CA TRP A 349 -18.58 -13.80 0.49
C TRP A 349 -17.27 -13.71 -0.31
N LEU A 350 -17.12 -12.66 -1.11
CA LEU A 350 -15.95 -12.37 -1.93
C LEU A 350 -15.50 -10.93 -1.68
N GLU A 351 -14.28 -10.75 -1.19
CA GLU A 351 -13.67 -9.44 -0.99
C GLU A 351 -13.52 -8.69 -2.32
N ILE A 352 -13.93 -7.42 -2.35
CA ILE A 352 -13.86 -6.55 -3.52
C ILE A 352 -13.07 -5.27 -3.28
N SER A 353 -12.83 -4.91 -2.03
CA SER A 353 -12.13 -3.70 -1.63
C SER A 353 -11.56 -3.84 -0.23
N SER A 354 -10.38 -3.28 -0.03
CA SER A 354 -9.81 -2.98 1.28
C SER A 354 -9.58 -1.49 1.37
N VAL A 355 -10.06 -0.85 2.45
CA VAL A 355 -9.85 0.58 2.73
C VAL A 355 -9.03 0.71 4.00
N SER A 356 -7.83 1.29 3.89
CA SER A 356 -6.81 1.24 4.94
C SER A 356 -6.28 2.62 5.31
N ASN A 357 -5.94 2.79 6.59
CA ASN A 357 -5.09 3.87 7.09
C ASN A 357 -3.73 3.28 7.50
N PHE A 358 -2.65 3.84 6.98
CA PHE A 358 -1.27 3.42 7.28
C PHE A 358 -0.60 4.33 8.29
N GLU A 359 -1.30 5.36 8.74
CA GLU A 359 -0.73 6.41 9.58
C GLU A 359 0.58 6.94 8.98
N THR A 360 1.63 7.07 9.79
CA THR A 360 2.93 7.57 9.34
C THR A 360 3.82 6.51 8.67
N TYR A 361 3.39 5.24 8.62
CA TYR A 361 4.26 4.13 8.24
C TYR A 361 4.82 4.25 6.81
N GLN A 362 3.95 4.49 5.84
CA GLN A 362 4.36 4.71 4.44
C GLN A 362 5.02 6.09 4.29
N ALA A 363 4.48 7.13 4.90
CA ALA A 363 5.06 8.48 4.84
C ALA A 363 6.51 8.51 5.33
N ASN A 364 6.86 7.74 6.37
CA ASN A 364 8.24 7.61 6.83
C ASN A 364 9.16 6.93 5.80
N ARG A 365 8.68 5.89 5.08
CA ARG A 365 9.43 5.25 3.99
C ARG A 365 9.59 6.16 2.76
N LEU A 366 8.55 6.94 2.48
CA LEU A 366 8.49 7.89 1.35
C LEU A 366 9.20 9.20 1.63
N HIS A 367 9.66 9.45 2.86
CA HIS A 367 10.10 10.77 3.32
C HIS A 367 9.05 11.87 3.07
N LEU A 368 7.77 11.50 3.07
CA LEU A 368 6.63 12.39 2.88
C LEU A 368 6.32 13.13 4.18
N ARG A 369 6.50 14.44 4.14
CA ARG A 369 6.38 15.32 5.32
C ARG A 369 5.54 16.54 4.98
N TYR A 370 5.16 17.28 6.00
CA TYR A 370 4.57 18.60 5.84
C TYR A 370 5.12 19.57 6.89
N ARG A 371 5.00 20.86 6.60
CA ARG A 371 5.25 21.92 7.59
C ARG A 371 3.92 22.28 8.22
N ASP A 372 3.83 22.10 9.55
CA ASP A 372 2.65 22.53 10.31
C ASP A 372 2.55 24.08 10.41
N ALA A 373 1.52 24.57 11.10
CA ALA A 373 1.29 26.01 11.25
C ALA A 373 2.42 26.74 12.00
N GLU A 374 3.14 26.02 12.86
CA GLU A 374 4.31 26.50 13.62
C GLU A 374 5.63 26.34 12.85
N GLY A 375 5.59 25.82 11.62
CA GLY A 375 6.76 25.59 10.77
C GLY A 375 7.56 24.33 11.10
N LYS A 376 7.07 23.47 12.00
CA LYS A 376 7.71 22.19 12.33
C LYS A 376 7.43 21.14 11.24
N MET A 377 8.41 20.27 11.05
CA MET A 377 8.29 19.14 10.13
C MET A 377 7.57 17.99 10.81
N GLN A 378 6.48 17.53 10.18
CA GLN A 378 5.66 16.41 10.61
C GLN A 378 5.58 15.37 9.49
N LEU A 379 5.35 14.09 9.85
CA LEU A 379 5.00 13.06 8.87
C LEU A 379 3.52 13.16 8.54
N CYS A 380 3.19 12.97 7.26
CA CYS A 380 1.80 12.82 6.83
C CYS A 380 1.25 11.44 7.22
N HIS A 381 -0.08 11.28 7.20
CA HIS A 381 -0.74 9.99 7.13
C HIS A 381 -1.11 9.66 5.70
N THR A 382 -0.99 8.39 5.32
CA THR A 382 -1.42 7.89 4.02
C THR A 382 -2.59 6.93 4.18
N LEU A 383 -3.55 7.01 3.27
CA LEU A 383 -4.71 6.13 3.21
C LEU A 383 -4.90 5.67 1.77
N ASN A 384 -5.41 4.46 1.58
CA ASN A 384 -5.88 4.01 0.28
C ASN A 384 -7.12 3.14 0.39
N GLY A 385 -7.74 2.89 -0.76
CA GLY A 385 -8.83 1.94 -0.87
C GLY A 385 -9.12 1.60 -2.32
N SER A 386 -9.54 0.36 -2.55
CA SER A 386 -10.02 -0.04 -3.87
C SER A 386 -11.43 0.49 -4.12
N SER A 387 -11.62 1.13 -5.24
CA SER A 387 -12.90 1.73 -5.64
C SER A 387 -13.40 1.21 -7.00
N LEU A 388 -13.47 -0.05 -7.34
CA LEU A 388 -13.30 -1.32 -6.70
C LEU A 388 -12.33 -2.23 -7.49
N ALA A 389 -12.08 -3.46 -7.01
CA ALA A 389 -11.43 -4.52 -7.80
C ALA A 389 -12.47 -5.20 -8.70
N LEU A 390 -12.31 -5.06 -10.03
CA LEU A 390 -13.35 -5.37 -11.00
C LEU A 390 -13.75 -6.84 -11.11
N PRO A 391 -12.84 -7.85 -11.05
CA PRO A 391 -13.22 -9.22 -11.37
C PRO A 391 -14.35 -9.77 -10.51
N ARG A 392 -14.25 -9.59 -9.19
CA ARG A 392 -15.26 -10.09 -8.25
C ARG A 392 -16.55 -9.27 -8.30
N VAL A 393 -16.47 -7.98 -8.66
CA VAL A 393 -17.64 -7.14 -8.94
C VAL A 393 -18.35 -7.63 -10.20
N VAL A 394 -17.61 -7.93 -11.27
CA VAL A 394 -18.17 -8.52 -12.49
C VAL A 394 -18.82 -9.89 -12.18
N ALA A 395 -18.14 -10.73 -11.41
CA ALA A 395 -18.68 -12.03 -11.01
C ALA A 395 -20.03 -11.88 -10.29
N ALA A 396 -20.11 -11.00 -9.28
CA ALA A 396 -21.34 -10.73 -8.53
C ALA A 396 -22.43 -10.13 -9.44
N LEU A 397 -22.09 -9.17 -10.30
CA LEU A 397 -23.06 -8.58 -11.25
C LEU A 397 -23.65 -9.63 -12.20
N LEU A 398 -22.84 -10.54 -12.72
CA LEU A 398 -23.31 -11.62 -13.60
C LEU A 398 -24.22 -12.59 -12.83
N GLU A 399 -23.82 -13.00 -11.63
CA GLU A 399 -24.55 -13.96 -10.81
C GLU A 399 -25.87 -13.37 -10.28
N ASP A 400 -25.85 -12.18 -9.71
CA ASP A 400 -27.00 -11.60 -9.02
C ASP A 400 -28.07 -11.06 -9.97
N ASN A 401 -27.67 -10.67 -11.20
CA ASN A 401 -28.59 -10.10 -12.18
C ASN A 401 -29.01 -11.09 -13.28
N GLN A 402 -28.66 -12.38 -13.16
CA GLN A 402 -29.06 -13.39 -14.13
C GLN A 402 -30.57 -13.64 -14.09
N LYS A 403 -31.16 -13.84 -15.26
CA LYS A 403 -32.51 -14.33 -15.50
C LYS A 403 -32.40 -15.62 -16.30
N GLU A 404 -33.49 -16.26 -16.66
CA GLU A 404 -33.48 -17.54 -17.38
C GLU A 404 -32.70 -17.46 -18.72
N ASP A 405 -32.86 -16.37 -19.46
CA ASP A 405 -32.36 -16.21 -20.83
C ASP A 405 -31.36 -15.03 -21.00
N LYS A 406 -31.10 -14.25 -19.95
CA LYS A 406 -30.24 -13.05 -20.04
C LYS A 406 -29.68 -12.63 -18.69
N ILE A 407 -28.73 -11.71 -18.72
CA ILE A 407 -28.23 -11.00 -17.54
C ILE A 407 -28.62 -9.53 -17.68
N VAL A 408 -29.37 -9.00 -16.71
CA VAL A 408 -29.82 -7.61 -16.73
C VAL A 408 -28.70 -6.68 -16.23
N ILE A 409 -28.46 -5.59 -16.92
CA ILE A 409 -27.46 -4.60 -16.51
C ILE A 409 -28.12 -3.59 -15.56
N PRO A 410 -27.51 -3.30 -14.39
CA PRO A 410 -27.97 -2.25 -13.50
C PRO A 410 -28.15 -0.90 -14.23
N GLU A 411 -29.20 -0.17 -13.90
CA GLU A 411 -29.55 1.08 -14.61
C GLU A 411 -28.39 2.07 -14.64
N VAL A 412 -27.66 2.20 -13.53
CA VAL A 412 -26.53 3.12 -13.38
C VAL A 412 -25.37 2.84 -14.37
N LEU A 413 -25.28 1.62 -14.90
CA LEU A 413 -24.25 1.20 -15.84
C LEU A 413 -24.69 1.32 -17.31
N ARG A 414 -26.01 1.41 -17.60
CA ARG A 414 -26.53 1.45 -18.98
C ARG A 414 -26.00 2.61 -19.82
N PRO A 415 -25.81 3.83 -19.26
CA PRO A 415 -25.20 4.93 -20.04
C PRO A 415 -23.77 4.60 -20.50
N TYR A 416 -23.03 3.78 -19.72
CA TYR A 416 -21.64 3.39 -20.01
C TYR A 416 -21.58 2.15 -20.91
N THR A 417 -22.46 1.17 -20.70
CA THR A 417 -22.50 -0.05 -21.51
C THR A 417 -23.12 0.19 -22.89
N GLY A 418 -24.15 1.03 -23.00
CA GLY A 418 -24.94 1.23 -24.20
C GLY A 418 -25.88 0.06 -24.52
N PHE A 419 -26.09 -0.87 -23.55
CA PHE A 419 -27.07 -1.95 -23.59
C PHE A 419 -27.61 -2.21 -22.18
N ASP A 420 -28.78 -2.83 -22.10
CA ASP A 420 -29.50 -3.09 -20.85
C ASP A 420 -29.45 -4.56 -20.41
N CYS A 421 -28.98 -5.47 -21.28
CA CYS A 421 -28.81 -6.90 -20.97
C CYS A 421 -27.67 -7.53 -21.78
N ILE A 422 -27.21 -8.68 -21.27
CA ILE A 422 -26.38 -9.66 -21.96
C ILE A 422 -27.27 -10.86 -22.26
N ASP A 423 -27.43 -11.17 -23.53
CA ASP A 423 -28.28 -12.21 -24.11
C ASP A 423 -27.53 -13.03 -25.14
#